data_613fe659211e8619bc1a8de01ee5ea83
#
_entry.id   613fe659211e8619bc1a8de01ee5ea83
#
_cell.length_a   1.000
_cell.length_b   1.000
_cell.length_c   1.000
_cell.angle_alpha   90.00
_cell.angle_beta   90.00
_cell.angle_gamma   90.00
#
_symmetry.space_group_name_H-M   'P 1'
#
loop_
_entity.id
_entity.type
_entity.pdbx_description
1 polymer ?
#
loop_
_entity_poly.entity_id
_entity_poly.type
_entity_poly.pdbx_seq_one_letter_code
_entity_poly.pdbx_strand_id
1 'polypeptide(L)'
;MSLPRRALIAVTSAHAELFEGGGHTTGVFIGEALHPYNVFKAAGFEVDIASEEGTWTEDWLSLQPGFLSPEEREQYDDRSSEFRREMDANVKAADVLNKDVSVQRLHGIDFPHADRD
;
A
#
# COMPACT_ATOMS: atom_id res chain seq x y z
N MET A 1 19.75 -2.01 -20.80
CA MET A 1 19.19 -2.55 -19.54
C MET A 1 17.87 -1.86 -19.23
N SER A 2 16.83 -2.62 -19.07
CA SER A 2 15.54 -2.02 -18.78
C SER A 2 15.39 -1.80 -17.27
N LEU A 3 14.62 -0.79 -16.93
CA LEU A 3 14.32 -0.51 -15.53
C LEU A 3 13.29 -1.50 -15.01
N PRO A 4 13.32 -1.84 -13.72
CA PRO A 4 12.25 -2.62 -13.15
C PRO A 4 10.94 -1.83 -13.22
N ARG A 5 9.87 -2.55 -13.43
CA ARG A 5 8.54 -1.95 -13.36
C ARG A 5 8.21 -1.70 -11.91
N ARG A 6 7.59 -0.57 -11.65
CA ARG A 6 7.26 -0.18 -10.29
C ARG A 6 5.78 0.16 -10.19
N ALA A 7 5.19 -0.18 -9.07
CA ALA A 7 3.81 0.14 -8.76
C ALA A 7 3.75 0.74 -7.35
N LEU A 8 2.87 1.70 -7.18
CA LEU A 8 2.61 2.27 -5.87
C LEU A 8 1.17 1.93 -5.50
N ILE A 9 1.00 1.33 -4.35
CA ILE A 9 -0.31 1.10 -3.78
C ILE A 9 -0.52 2.13 -2.69
N ALA A 10 -1.47 3.02 -2.92
CA ALA A 10 -1.82 4.05 -1.95
C ALA A 10 -2.92 3.52 -1.04
N VAL A 11 -2.68 3.53 0.25
CA VAL A 11 -3.67 3.12 1.24
C VAL A 11 -4.03 4.32 2.11
N THR A 12 -5.15 4.23 2.79
CA THR A 12 -5.61 5.34 3.63
C THR A 12 -4.88 5.35 4.96
N SER A 13 -4.65 6.57 5.48
CA SER A 13 -4.23 6.75 6.87
C SER A 13 -5.42 6.92 7.80
N ALA A 14 -6.62 6.99 7.27
CA ALA A 14 -7.81 7.21 8.07
C ALA A 14 -8.05 6.07 9.03
N HIS A 15 -8.54 6.41 10.21
CA HIS A 15 -8.98 5.44 11.18
C HIS A 15 -10.07 6.08 12.04
N ALA A 16 -11.06 5.29 12.39
CA ALA A 16 -12.15 5.75 13.24
C ALA A 16 -12.89 4.51 13.74
N GLU A 17 -13.64 4.66 14.81
CA GLU A 17 -14.47 3.57 15.27
C GLU A 17 -15.69 3.45 14.33
N LEU A 18 -15.97 2.20 13.92
CA LEU A 18 -17.12 1.94 13.07
C LEU A 18 -18.43 2.08 13.84
N PHE A 19 -18.41 1.72 15.11
CA PHE A 19 -19.58 1.80 15.98
C PHE A 19 -19.17 2.46 17.26
N GLU A 20 -19.99 3.35 17.75
CA GLU A 20 -19.72 4.04 19.01
C GLU A 20 -19.53 3.02 20.14
N GLY A 21 -18.34 3.07 20.75
CA GLY A 21 -17.99 2.16 21.83
C GLY A 21 -17.75 0.72 21.44
N GLY A 22 -17.76 0.40 20.14
CA GLY A 22 -17.70 -0.98 19.67
C GLY A 22 -16.29 -1.57 19.57
N GLY A 23 -15.26 -0.74 19.60
CA GLY A 23 -13.90 -1.21 19.52
C GLY A 23 -13.45 -1.73 18.16
N HIS A 24 -14.27 -1.59 17.14
CA HIS A 24 -13.93 -1.99 15.78
C HIS A 24 -13.63 -0.74 14.96
N THR A 25 -12.53 -0.78 14.21
CA THR A 25 -12.07 0.40 13.48
C THR A 25 -12.28 0.25 11.99
N THR A 26 -12.50 1.38 11.32
CA THR A 26 -12.32 1.47 9.88
C THR A 26 -10.85 1.76 9.59
N GLY A 27 -10.43 1.51 8.36
CA GLY A 27 -9.06 1.74 7.96
C GLY A 27 -8.81 1.16 6.58
N VAL A 28 -7.66 0.53 6.41
CA VAL A 28 -7.34 -0.11 5.14
C VAL A 28 -8.14 -1.40 5.02
N PHE A 29 -8.92 -1.50 3.95
CA PHE A 29 -9.60 -2.75 3.61
C PHE A 29 -8.53 -3.68 3.04
N ILE A 30 -8.09 -4.63 3.83
CA ILE A 30 -6.85 -5.35 3.56
C ILE A 30 -6.81 -6.00 2.18
N GLY A 31 -7.91 -6.61 1.73
CA GLY A 31 -7.95 -7.24 0.41
C GLY A 31 -7.70 -6.25 -0.71
N GLU A 32 -8.10 -4.99 -0.54
CA GLU A 32 -7.89 -3.97 -1.57
C GLU A 32 -6.42 -3.58 -1.71
N ALA A 33 -5.61 -3.83 -0.70
CA ALA A 33 -4.16 -3.66 -0.80
C ALA A 33 -3.47 -4.96 -1.18
N LEU A 34 -3.87 -6.06 -0.57
CA LEU A 34 -3.21 -7.36 -0.74
C LEU A 34 -3.41 -7.92 -2.15
N HIS A 35 -4.62 -7.87 -2.68
CA HIS A 35 -4.89 -8.43 -4.00
C HIS A 35 -4.07 -7.76 -5.10
N PRO A 36 -4.08 -6.42 -5.24
CA PRO A 36 -3.23 -5.81 -6.25
C PRO A 36 -1.74 -6.00 -5.95
N TYR A 37 -1.34 -6.01 -4.67
CA TYR A 37 0.04 -6.30 -4.32
C TYR A 37 0.48 -7.63 -4.91
N ASN A 38 -0.29 -8.69 -4.68
CA ASN A 38 0.05 -10.01 -5.17
C ASN A 38 0.06 -10.07 -6.70
N VAL A 39 -0.88 -9.38 -7.34
CA VAL A 39 -0.94 -9.36 -8.80
C VAL A 39 0.30 -8.67 -9.39
N PHE A 40 0.68 -7.52 -8.84
CA PHE A 40 1.86 -6.81 -9.33
C PHE A 40 3.14 -7.61 -9.06
N LYS A 41 3.27 -8.22 -7.89
CA LYS A 41 4.46 -9.02 -7.59
C LYS A 41 4.58 -10.20 -8.52
N ALA A 42 3.46 -10.88 -8.80
CA ALA A 42 3.47 -12.00 -9.73
C ALA A 42 3.85 -11.57 -11.15
N ALA A 43 3.57 -10.33 -11.50
CA ALA A 43 3.93 -9.78 -12.81
C ALA A 43 5.35 -9.21 -12.85
N GLY A 44 6.11 -9.32 -11.77
CA GLY A 44 7.50 -8.88 -11.72
C GLY A 44 7.71 -7.42 -11.35
N PHE A 45 6.68 -6.76 -10.82
CA PHE A 45 6.79 -5.36 -10.40
C PHE A 45 7.46 -5.27 -9.04
N GLU A 46 8.20 -4.17 -8.84
CA GLU A 46 8.53 -3.71 -7.51
C GLU A 46 7.34 -2.92 -7.00
N VAL A 47 6.93 -3.17 -5.77
CA VAL A 47 5.72 -2.56 -5.22
C VAL A 47 6.05 -1.81 -3.94
N ASP A 48 5.70 -0.53 -3.93
CA ASP A 48 5.74 0.28 -2.71
C ASP A 48 4.32 0.46 -2.19
N ILE A 49 4.18 0.55 -0.89
CA ILE A 49 2.92 0.86 -0.24
C ILE A 49 3.11 2.14 0.55
N ALA A 50 2.21 3.07 0.37
CA ALA A 50 2.30 4.36 1.02
C ALA A 50 0.93 4.85 1.46
N SER A 51 0.90 5.70 2.46
CA SER A 51 -0.32 6.38 2.88
C SER A 51 -0.02 7.86 3.03
N GLU A 52 -1.06 8.67 3.20
CA GLU A 52 -0.89 10.10 3.34
C GLU A 52 0.07 10.45 4.47
N GLU A 53 -0.06 9.81 5.62
CA GLU A 53 0.72 10.12 6.80
C GLU A 53 1.82 9.10 7.13
N GLY A 54 1.94 8.06 6.34
CA GLY A 54 2.92 7.01 6.60
C GLY A 54 2.47 6.01 7.67
N THR A 55 1.19 6.01 7.99
CA THR A 55 0.60 5.11 8.98
C THR A 55 -0.62 4.42 8.38
N TRP A 56 -1.03 3.34 9.00
CA TRP A 56 -2.22 2.62 8.57
C TRP A 56 -2.85 1.89 9.74
N THR A 57 -4.14 1.66 9.62
CA THR A 57 -4.91 0.85 10.57
C THR A 57 -5.77 -0.08 9.73
N GLU A 58 -5.89 -1.32 10.16
CA GLU A 58 -6.73 -2.27 9.45
C GLU A 58 -8.21 -1.97 9.63
N ASP A 59 -8.97 -2.17 8.56
CA ASP A 59 -10.42 -2.12 8.64
C ASP A 59 -10.91 -3.44 9.21
N TRP A 60 -11.66 -3.36 10.30
CA TRP A 60 -12.15 -4.57 10.98
C TRP A 60 -12.96 -5.46 10.05
N LEU A 61 -13.83 -4.86 9.24
CA LEU A 61 -14.71 -5.63 8.37
C LEU A 61 -13.91 -6.44 7.35
N SER A 62 -12.82 -5.87 6.85
CA SER A 62 -12.02 -6.54 5.82
C SER A 62 -11.37 -7.83 6.28
N LEU A 63 -11.28 -8.04 7.58
CA LEU A 63 -10.67 -9.24 8.16
C LEU A 63 -11.71 -10.27 8.58
N GLN A 64 -12.99 -10.01 8.34
CA GLN A 64 -14.03 -10.97 8.66
C GLN A 64 -14.04 -12.10 7.64
N PRO A 65 -14.62 -13.27 8.00
CA PRO A 65 -14.66 -14.41 7.09
C PRO A 65 -15.25 -14.04 5.73
N GLY A 66 -14.64 -14.55 4.67
CA GLY A 66 -15.14 -14.37 3.32
C GLY A 66 -14.46 -13.27 2.53
N PHE A 67 -13.67 -12.41 3.17
CA PHE A 67 -12.97 -11.34 2.45
C PHE A 67 -11.56 -11.73 2.02
N LEU A 68 -10.91 -12.59 2.78
CA LEU A 68 -9.58 -13.11 2.44
C LEU A 68 -9.66 -14.64 2.38
N SER A 69 -8.93 -15.23 1.44
CA SER A 69 -8.78 -16.68 1.45
C SER A 69 -7.90 -17.10 2.63
N PRO A 70 -7.89 -18.38 3.01
CA PRO A 70 -7.01 -18.83 4.09
C PRO A 70 -5.53 -18.48 3.84
N GLU A 71 -5.07 -18.62 2.60
CA GLU A 71 -3.68 -18.29 2.25
C GLU A 71 -3.41 -16.81 2.36
N GLU A 72 -4.36 -15.98 1.93
CA GLU A 72 -4.24 -14.53 2.04
C GLU A 72 -4.26 -14.10 3.49
N ARG A 73 -5.10 -14.71 4.30
CA ARG A 73 -5.12 -14.40 5.73
C ARG A 73 -3.82 -14.77 6.41
N GLU A 74 -3.25 -15.91 6.05
CA GLU A 74 -1.96 -16.33 6.55
C GLU A 74 -0.86 -15.35 6.14
N GLN A 75 -0.89 -14.91 4.88
CA GLN A 75 0.06 -13.91 4.38
C GLN A 75 -0.06 -12.60 5.17
N TYR A 76 -1.27 -12.18 5.46
CA TYR A 76 -1.49 -10.97 6.23
C TYR A 76 -1.00 -11.12 7.67
N ASP A 77 -1.28 -12.25 8.29
CA ASP A 77 -0.92 -12.48 9.70
C ASP A 77 0.57 -12.70 9.89
N ASP A 78 1.27 -13.15 8.86
CA ASP A 78 2.71 -13.39 8.93
C ASP A 78 3.47 -12.08 8.78
N ARG A 79 3.95 -11.55 9.89
CA ARG A 79 4.64 -10.27 9.90
C ARG A 79 5.98 -10.28 9.18
N SER A 80 6.50 -11.46 8.86
CA SER A 80 7.72 -11.58 8.06
C SER A 80 7.45 -11.68 6.56
N SER A 81 6.19 -11.76 6.14
CA SER A 81 5.87 -11.78 4.72
C SER A 81 6.25 -10.45 4.07
N GLU A 82 6.54 -10.48 2.77
CA GLU A 82 6.89 -9.25 2.07
C GLU A 82 5.78 -8.23 2.14
N PHE A 83 4.53 -8.67 2.01
CA PHE A 83 3.39 -7.75 2.09
C PHE A 83 3.34 -7.04 3.43
N ARG A 84 3.44 -7.80 4.54
CA ARG A 84 3.39 -7.17 5.87
C ARG A 84 4.57 -6.27 6.11
N ARG A 85 5.75 -6.63 5.63
CA ARG A 85 6.92 -5.75 5.77
C ARG A 85 6.72 -4.45 5.01
N GLU A 86 6.13 -4.51 3.81
CA GLU A 86 5.83 -3.31 3.05
C GLU A 86 4.75 -2.47 3.73
N MET A 87 3.71 -3.10 4.26
CA MET A 87 2.69 -2.37 5.00
C MET A 87 3.28 -1.69 6.22
N ASP A 88 4.11 -2.39 6.97
CA ASP A 88 4.67 -1.86 8.21
C ASP A 88 5.76 -0.82 7.96
N ALA A 89 6.42 -0.89 6.80
CA ALA A 89 7.39 0.12 6.37
C ALA A 89 6.73 1.31 5.66
N ASN A 90 5.42 1.32 5.60
CA ASN A 90 4.59 2.35 4.97
C ASN A 90 5.17 3.74 5.13
N VAL A 91 5.33 4.44 4.03
CA VAL A 91 5.92 5.78 4.05
C VAL A 91 4.87 6.81 3.64
N LYS A 92 5.20 8.08 3.84
CA LYS A 92 4.30 9.15 3.39
C LYS A 92 4.26 9.15 1.87
N ALA A 93 3.07 9.28 1.32
CA ALA A 93 2.88 9.28 -0.13
C ALA A 93 3.72 10.36 -0.81
N ALA A 94 3.85 11.53 -0.18
CA ALA A 94 4.65 12.61 -0.75
C ALA A 94 6.12 12.22 -0.92
N ASP A 95 6.67 11.46 0.03
CA ASP A 95 8.06 11.05 -0.04
C ASP A 95 8.29 10.05 -1.17
N VAL A 96 7.34 9.15 -1.37
CA VAL A 96 7.42 8.19 -2.48
C VAL A 96 7.32 8.91 -3.82
N LEU A 97 6.41 9.86 -3.93
CA LEU A 97 6.24 10.63 -5.16
C LEU A 97 7.49 11.42 -5.49
N ASN A 98 8.12 12.02 -4.50
CA ASN A 98 9.37 12.76 -4.72
C ASN A 98 10.47 11.83 -5.21
N LYS A 99 10.58 10.66 -4.63
CA LYS A 99 11.54 9.65 -5.05
C LYS A 99 11.30 9.23 -6.50
N ASP A 100 10.05 9.01 -6.86
CA ASP A 100 9.70 8.58 -8.21
C ASP A 100 9.97 9.67 -9.23
N VAL A 101 9.69 10.91 -8.89
CA VAL A 101 10.00 12.05 -9.77
C VAL A 101 11.51 12.12 -10.02
N SER A 102 12.32 11.92 -8.99
CA SER A 102 13.76 11.92 -9.14
C SER A 102 14.23 10.81 -10.09
N VAL A 103 13.68 9.61 -9.94
CA VAL A 103 14.01 8.49 -10.82
C VAL A 103 13.65 8.82 -12.26
N GLN A 104 12.50 9.42 -12.47
CA GLN A 104 12.06 9.75 -13.82
C GLN A 104 12.92 10.80 -14.47
N ARG A 105 13.39 11.77 -13.73
CA ARG A 105 14.33 12.76 -14.26
C ARG A 105 15.60 12.10 -14.76
N LEU A 106 16.09 11.11 -14.05
CA LEU A 106 17.28 10.37 -14.48
C LEU A 106 17.10 9.71 -15.82
N HIS A 107 15.87 9.44 -16.20
CA HIS A 107 15.57 8.77 -17.45
C HIS A 107 14.95 9.70 -18.50
N GLY A 108 15.01 10.99 -18.25
CA GLY A 108 14.51 11.97 -19.20
C GLY A 108 12.99 12.07 -19.27
N ILE A 109 12.31 11.53 -18.31
CA ILE A 109 10.85 11.65 -18.23
C ILE A 109 10.53 12.83 -17.34
N ASP A 110 9.77 13.77 -17.89
CA ASP A 110 9.40 14.97 -17.15
C ASP A 110 7.88 15.05 -17.10
N PHE A 111 7.32 14.88 -15.91
CA PHE A 111 5.89 14.99 -15.74
C PHE A 111 5.47 16.45 -15.70
N PRO A 112 4.47 16.83 -16.49
CA PRO A 112 4.04 18.23 -16.53
C PRO A 112 3.65 18.79 -15.19
N HIS A 113 3.28 17.96 -14.25
CA HIS A 113 2.85 18.43 -12.92
C HIS A 113 3.97 18.57 -11.94
N ALA A 114 5.11 18.02 -12.20
CA ALA A 114 6.19 17.98 -11.24
C ALA A 114 6.66 19.34 -10.82
N ASP A 115 6.53 20.31 -11.72
CA ASP A 115 7.06 21.64 -11.51
C ASP A 115 6.02 22.68 -11.17
N ARG A 116 4.82 22.25 -11.01
CA ARG A 116 3.78 23.17 -10.75
C ARG A 116 3.65 23.46 -9.32
N ASP A 117 3.85 24.47 -9.15
CA ASP A 117 3.62 24.66 -7.94
C ASP A 117 3.14 25.44 -7.59
#